data_0ae3dd53775418e97302715944bcce34
#
_entry.id   0ae3dd53775418e97302715944bcce34
#
_cell.length_a   1.000
_cell.length_b   1.000
_cell.length_c   1.000
_cell.angle_alpha   90.00
_cell.angle_beta   90.00
_cell.angle_gamma   90.00
#
_symmetry.space_group_name_H-M   'P 1'
#
loop_
_entity.id
_entity.type
_entity.pdbx_description
1 polymer ?
#
loop_
_entity_poly.entity_id
_entity_poly.type
_entity_poly.pdbx_seq_one_letter_code
_entity_poly.pdbx_strand_id
1 'polypeptide(L)'
;MDFKELLLLRLEIEALNAEFAYLIDHDQSEGVADLFTLDGVYGRSTGGRSVGRDAIRESYRRRKSSGPRTARHVFTNLRVTPRDDGRIAGTCILTLFARDGLPPLPADPMVVADYDDVYERCDDGRWRFKERIVSWIFARDDAASPLVLGAEQEKR
;
A
#
# COMPACT_ATOMS: atom_id res chain seq x y z
N MET A 1 -18.21 -14.66 13.18
CA MET A 1 -17.36 -15.23 12.09
C MET A 1 -16.76 -16.52 12.63
N ASP A 2 -17.02 -17.63 11.97
CA ASP A 2 -16.43 -18.91 12.33
C ASP A 2 -14.99 -19.02 11.78
N PHE A 3 -14.28 -20.09 12.13
CA PHE A 3 -12.88 -20.28 11.71
C PHE A 3 -12.71 -20.36 10.18
N LYS A 4 -13.65 -21.00 9.49
CA LYS A 4 -13.61 -21.17 8.03
C LYS A 4 -13.83 -19.82 7.33
N GLU A 5 -14.80 -19.04 7.82
CA GLU A 5 -15.07 -17.69 7.30
C GLU A 5 -13.85 -16.78 7.51
N LEU A 6 -13.21 -16.83 8.67
CA LEU A 6 -11.99 -16.05 8.95
C LEU A 6 -10.83 -16.46 8.05
N LEU A 7 -10.68 -17.76 7.77
CA LEU A 7 -9.63 -18.24 6.86
C LEU A 7 -9.86 -17.77 5.42
N LEU A 8 -11.09 -17.84 4.93
CA LEU A 8 -11.44 -17.35 3.59
C LEU A 8 -11.22 -15.85 3.48
N LEU A 9 -11.67 -15.10 4.46
CA LEU A 9 -11.42 -13.65 4.55
C LEU A 9 -9.93 -13.34 4.48
N ARG A 10 -9.11 -14.03 5.25
CA ARG A 10 -7.66 -13.82 5.24
C ARG A 10 -7.07 -14.06 3.85
N LEU A 11 -7.50 -15.11 3.13
CA LEU A 11 -7.04 -15.38 1.77
C LEU A 11 -7.46 -14.28 0.78
N GLU A 12 -8.67 -13.74 0.91
CA GLU A 12 -9.13 -12.62 0.08
C GLU A 12 -8.28 -11.34 0.34
N ILE A 13 -7.99 -11.04 1.59
CA ILE A 13 -7.14 -9.89 1.97
C ILE A 13 -5.70 -10.11 1.53
N GLU A 14 -5.17 -11.33 1.62
CA GLU A 14 -3.82 -11.67 1.14
C GLU A 14 -3.73 -11.50 -0.38
N ALA A 15 -4.74 -11.92 -1.13
CA ALA A 15 -4.82 -11.70 -2.58
C ALA A 15 -4.86 -10.20 -2.94
N LEU A 16 -5.59 -9.38 -2.19
CA LEU A 16 -5.62 -7.92 -2.36
C LEU A 16 -4.23 -7.30 -2.13
N ASN A 17 -3.50 -7.73 -1.10
CA ASN A 17 -2.13 -7.27 -0.84
C ASN A 17 -1.15 -7.72 -1.94
N ALA A 18 -1.30 -8.94 -2.44
CA ALA A 18 -0.48 -9.44 -3.55
C ALA A 18 -0.71 -8.63 -4.84
N GLU A 19 -1.96 -8.30 -5.15
CA GLU A 19 -2.30 -7.45 -6.30
C GLU A 19 -1.74 -6.03 -6.14
N PHE A 20 -1.81 -5.45 -4.95
CA PHE A 20 -1.20 -4.14 -4.66
C PHE A 20 0.31 -4.15 -4.96
N ALA A 21 1.03 -5.16 -4.47
CA ALA A 21 2.46 -5.33 -4.75
C ALA A 21 2.73 -5.53 -6.24
N TYR A 22 1.97 -6.40 -6.89
CA TYR A 22 2.15 -6.74 -8.30
C TYR A 22 2.03 -5.51 -9.20
N LEU A 23 0.99 -4.70 -9.03
CA LEU A 23 0.75 -3.53 -9.86
C LEU A 23 1.89 -2.51 -9.75
N ILE A 24 2.43 -2.30 -8.56
CA ILE A 24 3.56 -1.37 -8.38
C ILE A 24 4.83 -1.95 -8.98
N ASP A 25 5.12 -3.21 -8.71
CA ASP A 25 6.36 -3.87 -9.09
C ASP A 25 6.48 -4.13 -10.60
N HIS A 26 5.36 -4.07 -11.33
CA HIS A 26 5.27 -4.36 -12.77
C HIS A 26 4.79 -3.16 -13.61
N ASP A 27 5.06 -1.94 -13.13
CA ASP A 27 4.80 -0.68 -13.85
C ASP A 27 3.31 -0.41 -14.19
N GLN A 28 2.40 -0.98 -13.40
CA GLN A 28 0.95 -0.80 -13.51
C GLN A 28 0.38 -0.02 -12.33
N SER A 29 1.20 0.82 -11.70
CA SER A 29 0.91 1.44 -10.40
C SER A 29 -0.30 2.39 -10.40
N GLU A 30 -0.75 2.89 -11.55
CA GLU A 30 -1.99 3.67 -11.63
C GLU A 30 -3.22 2.83 -11.27
N GLY A 31 -3.18 1.51 -11.50
CA GLY A 31 -4.23 0.56 -11.12
C GLY A 31 -4.38 0.36 -9.61
N VAL A 32 -3.35 0.71 -8.84
CA VAL A 32 -3.38 0.61 -7.37
C VAL A 32 -4.57 1.38 -6.77
N ALA A 33 -4.93 2.51 -7.36
CA ALA A 33 -6.05 3.31 -6.89
C ALA A 33 -7.38 2.53 -6.87
N ASP A 34 -7.57 1.57 -7.79
CA ASP A 34 -8.79 0.77 -7.87
C ASP A 34 -8.91 -0.29 -6.78
N LEU A 35 -7.82 -0.55 -6.07
CA LEU A 35 -7.80 -1.41 -4.88
C LEU A 35 -8.29 -0.69 -3.61
N PHE A 36 -8.51 0.62 -3.69
CA PHE A 36 -9.06 1.43 -2.60
C PHE A 36 -10.56 1.69 -2.79
N THR A 37 -11.28 1.98 -1.71
CA THR A 37 -12.63 2.53 -1.79
C THR A 37 -12.61 3.91 -2.46
N LEU A 38 -13.75 4.44 -2.90
CA LEU A 38 -13.80 5.75 -3.58
C LEU A 38 -13.21 6.87 -2.72
N ASP A 39 -13.42 6.79 -1.42
CA ASP A 39 -12.95 7.72 -0.39
C ASP A 39 -11.76 7.15 0.43
N GLY A 40 -11.08 6.14 -0.13
CA GLY A 40 -9.97 5.45 0.53
C GLY A 40 -8.80 6.37 0.82
N VAL A 41 -8.04 6.04 1.84
CA VAL A 41 -6.88 6.83 2.30
C VAL A 41 -5.62 6.01 2.18
N TYR A 42 -4.60 6.57 1.52
CA TYR A 42 -3.25 6.03 1.53
C TYR A 42 -2.30 7.07 2.12
N GLY A 43 -1.61 6.72 3.20
CA GLY A 43 -0.80 7.68 3.94
C GLY A 43 0.40 7.09 4.64
N ARG A 44 1.16 7.98 5.31
CA ARG A 44 2.24 7.64 6.23
C ARG A 44 1.86 8.04 7.65
N SER A 45 2.40 7.33 8.63
CA SER A 45 2.23 7.67 10.04
C SER A 45 2.80 9.06 10.38
N THR A 46 3.87 9.47 9.68
CA THR A 46 4.57 10.75 9.84
C THR A 46 4.59 11.55 8.55
N GLY A 47 3.43 11.93 7.99
CA GLY A 47 3.49 12.65 6.72
C GLY A 47 2.19 12.76 5.97
N GLY A 48 2.31 12.97 4.66
CA GLY A 48 1.19 13.22 3.78
C GLY A 48 0.25 12.03 3.64
N ARG A 49 -1.00 12.35 3.27
CA ARG A 49 -2.06 11.39 2.95
C ARG A 49 -2.70 11.76 1.63
N SER A 50 -2.90 10.79 0.78
CA SER A 50 -3.76 10.92 -0.40
C SER A 50 -5.13 10.40 -0.02
N VAL A 51 -6.13 11.27 -0.11
CA VAL A 51 -7.52 10.98 0.27
C VAL A 51 -8.36 10.88 -1.00
N GLY A 52 -9.01 9.75 -1.17
CA GLY A 52 -9.80 9.42 -2.34
C GLY A 52 -8.97 8.77 -3.46
N ARG A 53 -9.65 7.93 -4.23
CA ARG A 53 -9.06 7.13 -5.30
C ARG A 53 -8.32 7.97 -6.33
N ASP A 54 -8.85 9.14 -6.69
CA ASP A 54 -8.23 10.01 -7.69
C ASP A 54 -6.92 10.63 -7.19
N ALA A 55 -6.86 11.04 -5.92
CA ALA A 55 -5.64 11.54 -5.31
C ALA A 55 -4.55 10.45 -5.21
N ILE A 56 -4.94 9.22 -4.91
CA ILE A 56 -4.03 8.07 -4.89
C ILE A 56 -3.49 7.81 -6.30
N ARG A 57 -4.34 7.78 -7.32
CA ARG A 57 -3.93 7.59 -8.73
C ARG A 57 -2.95 8.67 -9.18
N GLU A 58 -3.23 9.92 -8.85
CA GLU A 58 -2.37 11.05 -9.20
C GLU A 58 -1.00 10.97 -8.52
N SER A 59 -0.92 10.48 -7.28
CA SER A 59 0.36 10.26 -6.59
C SER A 59 1.23 9.26 -7.34
N TYR A 60 0.64 8.18 -7.86
CA TYR A 60 1.37 7.18 -8.66
C TYR A 60 1.75 7.69 -10.06
N ARG A 61 0.92 8.51 -10.70
CA ARG A 61 1.26 9.18 -11.97
C ARG A 61 2.48 10.07 -11.82
N ARG A 62 2.49 10.92 -10.79
CA ARG A 62 3.65 11.78 -10.50
C ARG A 62 4.90 10.97 -10.23
N ARG A 63 4.77 9.85 -9.48
CA ARG A 63 5.91 8.96 -9.26
C ARG A 63 6.43 8.37 -10.57
N LYS A 64 5.56 7.91 -11.43
CA LYS A 64 5.92 7.32 -12.73
C LYS A 64 6.64 8.32 -13.64
N SER A 65 6.23 9.58 -13.63
CA SER A 65 6.87 10.65 -14.43
C SER A 65 8.29 10.99 -13.97
N SER A 66 8.71 10.56 -12.78
CA SER A 66 10.07 10.80 -12.25
C SER A 66 11.13 9.83 -12.79
N GLY A 67 10.78 8.94 -13.71
CA GLY A 67 11.69 8.00 -14.35
C GLY A 67 11.57 6.55 -13.86
N PRO A 68 12.37 5.63 -14.44
CA PRO A 68 12.28 4.21 -14.15
C PRO A 68 12.71 3.90 -12.72
N ARG A 69 11.97 3.01 -12.09
CA ARG A 69 12.27 2.47 -10.78
C ARG A 69 12.02 0.97 -10.77
N THR A 70 12.95 0.24 -10.20
CA THR A 70 12.81 -1.19 -9.95
C THR A 70 12.42 -1.38 -8.49
N ALA A 71 11.34 -2.11 -8.23
CA ALA A 71 10.85 -2.39 -6.89
C ALA A 71 10.39 -3.84 -6.74
N ARG A 72 10.47 -4.35 -5.51
CA ARG A 72 9.82 -5.58 -5.05
C ARG A 72 9.28 -5.36 -3.65
N HIS A 73 7.96 -5.50 -3.52
CA HIS A 73 7.23 -5.43 -2.27
C HIS A 73 7.02 -6.85 -1.74
N VAL A 74 7.60 -7.17 -0.60
CA VAL A 74 7.44 -8.47 0.06
C VAL A 74 6.59 -8.27 1.30
N PHE A 75 5.33 -8.73 1.27
CA PHE A 75 4.41 -8.68 2.41
C PHE A 75 4.48 -9.97 3.20
N THR A 76 4.57 -9.85 4.51
CA THR A 76 4.59 -11.00 5.43
C THR A 76 3.77 -10.72 6.68
N ASN A 77 3.53 -11.78 7.46
CA ASN A 77 2.90 -11.70 8.79
C ASN A 77 1.52 -11.01 8.77
N LEU A 78 0.73 -11.23 7.73
CA LEU A 78 -0.63 -10.68 7.65
C LEU A 78 -1.46 -11.18 8.84
N ARG A 79 -2.01 -10.23 9.58
CA ARG A 79 -2.99 -10.44 10.62
C ARG A 79 -4.26 -9.67 10.28
N VAL A 80 -5.41 -10.29 10.41
CA VAL A 80 -6.72 -9.68 10.19
C VAL A 80 -7.59 -9.83 11.44
N THR A 81 -8.35 -8.78 11.75
CA THR A 81 -9.24 -8.73 12.90
C THR A 81 -10.57 -8.10 12.51
N PRO A 82 -11.69 -8.84 12.55
CA PRO A 82 -13.00 -8.26 12.34
C PRO A 82 -13.32 -7.16 13.34
N ARG A 83 -14.02 -6.12 12.87
CA ARG A 83 -14.50 -4.99 13.67
C ARG A 83 -16.01 -5.04 13.79
N ASP A 84 -16.57 -4.39 14.80
CA ASP A 84 -18.01 -4.33 15.05
C ASP A 84 -18.77 -3.58 13.97
N ASP A 85 -18.09 -2.70 13.22
CA ASP A 85 -18.67 -1.92 12.11
C ASP A 85 -18.69 -2.68 10.76
N GLY A 86 -18.38 -3.98 10.77
CA GLY A 86 -18.35 -4.82 9.57
C GLY A 86 -17.09 -4.68 8.74
N ARG A 87 -16.18 -3.79 9.09
CA ARG A 87 -14.84 -3.65 8.49
C ARG A 87 -13.86 -4.64 9.09
N ILE A 88 -12.70 -4.73 8.47
CA ILE A 88 -11.59 -5.56 8.94
C ILE A 88 -10.40 -4.66 9.21
N ALA A 89 -9.84 -4.74 10.41
CA ALA A 89 -8.51 -4.21 10.66
C ALA A 89 -7.46 -5.22 10.24
N GLY A 90 -6.36 -4.76 9.67
CA GLY A 90 -5.24 -5.61 9.28
C GLY A 90 -3.89 -4.98 9.56
N THR A 91 -2.91 -5.83 9.82
CA THR A 91 -1.50 -5.41 9.88
C THR A 91 -0.66 -6.39 9.08
N CYS A 92 0.36 -5.90 8.41
CA CYS A 92 1.37 -6.74 7.77
C CYS A 92 2.72 -6.02 7.75
N ILE A 93 3.79 -6.79 7.57
CA ILE A 93 5.14 -6.24 7.43
C ILE A 93 5.48 -6.16 5.95
N LEU A 94 5.97 -5.00 5.52
CA LEU A 94 6.57 -4.78 4.22
C LEU A 94 8.09 -4.85 4.34
N THR A 95 8.74 -5.69 3.53
CA THR A 95 10.14 -5.54 3.17
C THR A 95 10.22 -5.04 1.74
N LEU A 96 10.73 -3.82 1.55
CA LEU A 96 10.78 -3.16 0.26
C LEU A 96 12.21 -3.12 -0.26
N PHE A 97 12.41 -3.74 -1.42
CA PHE A 97 13.59 -3.53 -2.27
C PHE A 97 13.19 -2.53 -3.34
N ALA A 98 13.82 -1.35 -3.36
CA ALA A 98 13.52 -0.35 -4.38
C ALA A 98 14.72 0.58 -4.62
N ARG A 99 15.00 0.83 -5.90
CA ARG A 99 16.00 1.77 -6.39
C ARG A 99 15.59 2.35 -7.73
N ASP A 100 16.02 3.56 -8.02
CA ASP A 100 15.90 4.12 -9.35
C ASP A 100 16.86 3.41 -10.32
N GLY A 101 16.39 3.16 -11.53
CA GLY A 101 17.13 2.46 -12.57
C GLY A 101 16.51 1.13 -12.99
N LEU A 102 17.15 0.49 -13.95
CA LEU A 102 16.74 -0.78 -14.53
C LEU A 102 17.50 -1.96 -13.89
N PRO A 103 16.88 -3.14 -13.77
CA PRO A 103 17.52 -4.32 -13.18
C PRO A 103 18.68 -4.85 -14.06
N PRO A 104 19.66 -5.59 -13.45
CA PRO A 104 19.73 -5.95 -12.04
C PRO A 104 20.32 -4.84 -11.16
N LEU A 105 19.82 -4.72 -9.94
CA LEU A 105 20.26 -3.72 -8.95
C LEU A 105 20.69 -4.43 -7.65
N PRO A 106 21.47 -3.76 -6.76
CA PRO A 106 21.89 -4.33 -5.49
C PRO A 106 20.73 -4.85 -4.64
N ALA A 107 20.89 -6.04 -4.06
CA ALA A 107 19.86 -6.78 -3.33
C ALA A 107 19.87 -6.43 -1.83
N ASP A 108 19.74 -5.17 -1.49
CA ASP A 108 19.59 -4.67 -0.13
C ASP A 108 18.22 -4.00 0.04
N PRO A 109 17.51 -4.25 1.14
CA PRO A 109 16.20 -3.64 1.36
C PRO A 109 16.33 -2.13 1.57
N MET A 110 15.42 -1.36 0.99
CA MET A 110 15.34 0.07 1.21
C MET A 110 14.69 0.37 2.56
N VAL A 111 13.63 -0.36 2.87
CA VAL A 111 12.77 -0.13 4.05
C VAL A 111 12.21 -1.45 4.55
N VAL A 112 12.10 -1.58 5.87
CA VAL A 112 11.15 -2.50 6.53
C VAL A 112 10.12 -1.64 7.24
N ALA A 113 8.84 -1.88 6.97
CA ALA A 113 7.74 -1.05 7.44
C ALA A 113 6.56 -1.90 7.92
N ASP A 114 5.76 -1.32 8.80
CA ASP A 114 4.44 -1.83 9.11
C ASP A 114 3.39 -1.16 8.23
N TYR A 115 2.42 -1.93 7.77
CA TYR A 115 1.16 -1.44 7.26
C TYR A 115 0.07 -1.64 8.29
N ASP A 116 -0.63 -0.55 8.61
CA ASP A 116 -1.86 -0.54 9.37
C ASP A 116 -3.01 -0.28 8.40
N ASP A 117 -3.86 -1.27 8.23
CA ASP A 117 -4.90 -1.27 7.22
C ASP A 117 -6.30 -1.34 7.83
N VAL A 118 -7.24 -0.71 7.14
CA VAL A 118 -8.67 -0.96 7.28
C VAL A 118 -9.20 -1.39 5.92
N TYR A 119 -9.88 -2.53 5.89
CA TYR A 119 -10.52 -3.07 4.70
C TYR A 119 -12.04 -2.94 4.81
N GLU A 120 -12.68 -2.63 3.69
CA GLU A 120 -14.13 -2.51 3.57
C GLU A 120 -14.64 -3.36 2.41
N ARG A 121 -15.72 -4.09 2.61
CA ARG A 121 -16.38 -4.84 1.55
C ARG A 121 -17.33 -3.93 0.81
N CYS A 122 -17.10 -3.75 -0.48
CA CYS A 122 -17.91 -2.88 -1.33
C CYS A 122 -19.15 -3.59 -1.88
N ASP A 123 -20.06 -2.82 -2.49
CA ASP A 123 -21.33 -3.33 -3.03
C ASP A 123 -21.15 -4.41 -4.12
N ASP A 124 -20.02 -4.41 -4.80
CA ASP A 124 -19.63 -5.45 -5.78
C ASP A 124 -19.09 -6.74 -5.11
N GLY A 125 -19.14 -6.81 -3.78
CA GLY A 125 -18.69 -7.94 -2.98
C GLY A 125 -17.18 -8.05 -2.78
N ARG A 126 -16.39 -7.13 -3.34
CA ARG A 126 -14.94 -7.14 -3.23
C ARG A 126 -14.45 -6.36 -2.01
N TRP A 127 -13.39 -6.87 -1.39
CA TRP A 127 -12.65 -6.14 -0.38
C TRP A 127 -11.74 -5.11 -1.02
N ARG A 128 -11.66 -3.92 -0.41
CA ARG A 128 -10.75 -2.83 -0.78
C ARG A 128 -10.13 -2.20 0.45
N PHE A 129 -9.01 -1.55 0.24
CA PHE A 129 -8.44 -0.70 1.28
C PHE A 129 -9.35 0.51 1.51
N LYS A 130 -9.87 0.62 2.72
CA LYS A 130 -10.50 1.85 3.21
C LYS A 130 -9.45 2.83 3.70
N GLU A 131 -8.43 2.28 4.37
CA GLU A 131 -7.25 3.02 4.81
C GLU A 131 -6.04 2.10 4.75
N ARG A 132 -4.91 2.63 4.32
CA ARG A 132 -3.58 2.02 4.43
C ARG A 132 -2.61 3.07 4.92
N ILE A 133 -2.02 2.85 6.10
CA ILE A 133 -1.02 3.72 6.70
C ILE A 133 0.29 2.94 6.81
N VAL A 134 1.37 3.54 6.28
CA VAL A 134 2.70 2.95 6.33
C VAL A 134 3.56 3.64 7.40
N SER A 135 4.18 2.83 8.26
CA SER A 135 5.11 3.26 9.30
C SER A 135 6.48 2.63 9.06
N TRP A 136 7.48 3.45 8.76
CA TRP A 136 8.84 2.94 8.56
C TRP A 136 9.47 2.57 9.89
N ILE A 137 9.94 1.32 10.01
CA ILE A 137 10.58 0.78 11.22
C ILE A 137 12.10 0.73 11.03
N PHE A 138 12.56 0.28 9.87
CA PHE A 138 13.97 0.31 9.47
C PHE A 138 14.07 0.93 8.08
N ALA A 139 15.07 1.75 7.87
CA ALA A 139 15.34 2.35 6.57
C ALA A 139 16.84 2.40 6.32
N ARG A 140 17.25 2.23 5.07
CA ARG A 140 18.60 2.49 4.62
C ARG A 140 18.89 4.00 4.71
N ASP A 141 20.12 4.41 4.98
CA ASP A 141 20.48 5.83 5.18
C ASP A 141 20.13 6.73 4.00
N ASP A 142 20.18 6.19 2.77
CA ASP A 142 19.82 6.88 1.55
C ASP A 142 18.36 6.68 1.13
N ALA A 143 17.54 6.06 1.98
CA ALA A 143 16.15 5.80 1.66
C ALA A 143 15.35 7.10 1.57
N ALA A 144 14.74 7.33 0.42
CA ALA A 144 13.80 8.40 0.20
C ALA A 144 12.49 7.83 -0.33
N SER A 145 11.37 8.25 0.21
CA SER A 145 10.11 7.84 -0.37
C SER A 145 9.86 8.60 -1.68
N PRO A 146 9.79 7.89 -2.79
CA PRO A 146 9.54 8.51 -4.09
C PRO A 146 8.06 8.86 -4.29
N LEU A 147 7.18 8.31 -3.43
CA LEU A 147 5.75 8.54 -3.50
C LEU A 147 5.39 9.74 -2.63
N VAL A 148 4.99 10.83 -3.27
CA VAL A 148 4.47 12.01 -2.59
C VAL A 148 2.99 11.78 -2.33
N LEU A 149 2.65 11.53 -1.07
CA LEU A 149 1.28 11.38 -0.61
C LEU A 149 0.76 12.72 -0.11
N GLY A 150 -0.39 13.13 -0.63
CA GLY A 150 -1.00 14.42 -0.37
C GLY A 150 -0.37 15.55 -1.21
N ALA A 151 -1.08 16.65 -1.36
CA ALA A 151 -0.48 17.89 -1.81
C ALA A 151 0.29 18.48 -0.63
N GLU A 152 1.60 18.64 -0.75
CA GLU A 152 2.30 19.59 0.09
C GLU A 152 1.71 20.97 -0.23
N GLN A 153 0.85 21.47 0.65
CA GLN A 153 0.55 22.88 0.64
C GLN A 153 1.86 23.56 1.07
N GLU A 154 2.60 24.07 0.11
CA GLU A 154 3.63 25.06 0.37
C GLU A 154 2.97 26.17 1.18
N LYS A 155 3.23 26.19 2.47
CA LYS A 155 3.05 27.41 3.26
C LYS A 155 4.10 28.41 2.78
N ARG A 156 3.68 29.32 1.91
CA ARG A 156 4.38 30.61 1.73
C ARG A 156 4.25 31.44 3.00
#